data_f71621758a5f16f83a8ac0ee5a2ec785
#
_entry.id   f71621758a5f16f83a8ac0ee5a2ec785
#
_cell.length_a   1.000
_cell.length_b   1.000
_cell.length_c   1.000
_cell.angle_alpha   90.00
_cell.angle_beta   90.00
_cell.angle_gamma   90.00
#
_symmetry.space_group_name_H-M   'P 1'
#
loop_
_entity.id
_entity.type
_entity.pdbx_description
1 polymer ?
#
loop_
_entity_poly.entity_id
_entity_poly.type
_entity_poly.pdbx_seq_one_letter_code
_entity_poly.pdbx_strand_id
1 'polypeptide(L)'
;MASVWTRTFYPREDGVAFDRVVFFSDAVFAIALTLAAVEIGLPEVDGDPNSAGALWQAVQDKVPALTGFLVAFIWVAIYWRANHRFVLTLRGMDSRYVFATIVYLALIALLPVPAEKIGRAHV
;
A
#
# COMPACT_ATOMS: atom_id res chain seq x y z
N MET A 1 14.11 -6.77 -34.26
CA MET A 1 14.09 -6.77 -32.79
C MET A 1 12.81 -6.11 -32.31
N ALA A 2 11.91 -6.88 -31.72
CA ALA A 2 10.70 -6.30 -31.14
C ALA A 2 11.11 -5.37 -29.99
N SER A 3 10.75 -4.08 -30.06
CA SER A 3 11.04 -3.17 -28.96
C SER A 3 10.28 -3.63 -27.73
N VAL A 4 10.86 -3.47 -26.54
CA VAL A 4 10.21 -3.72 -25.23
C VAL A 4 8.88 -2.98 -25.11
N TRP A 5 8.64 -2.01 -25.98
CA TRP A 5 7.46 -1.18 -26.05
C TRP A 5 6.42 -1.64 -27.08
N THR A 6 6.63 -2.80 -27.75
CA THR A 6 5.59 -3.38 -28.59
C THR A 6 4.38 -3.71 -27.72
N ARG A 7 3.22 -3.22 -28.13
CA ARG A 7 1.95 -3.46 -27.46
C ARG A 7 1.65 -4.95 -27.41
N THR A 8 2.00 -5.60 -26.32
CA THR A 8 1.57 -6.95 -26.05
C THR A 8 0.24 -6.88 -25.34
N PHE A 9 -0.79 -7.44 -25.93
CA PHE A 9 -2.12 -7.52 -25.33
C PHE A 9 -2.25 -8.84 -24.59
N TYR A 10 -2.66 -8.77 -23.33
CA TYR A 10 -2.91 -9.94 -22.49
C TYR A 10 -4.43 -10.11 -22.35
N PRO A 11 -5.07 -10.96 -23.17
CA PRO A 11 -6.51 -11.14 -23.11
C PRO A 11 -6.90 -11.85 -21.81
N ARG A 12 -8.02 -11.46 -21.25
CA ARG A 12 -8.56 -12.08 -20.04
C ARG A 12 -8.94 -13.54 -20.25
N GLU A 13 -9.31 -13.91 -21.47
CA GLU A 13 -9.70 -15.27 -21.84
C GLU A 13 -8.55 -16.27 -21.75
N ASP A 14 -7.32 -15.81 -21.97
CA ASP A 14 -6.11 -16.64 -21.83
C ASP A 14 -5.63 -16.76 -20.37
N GLY A 15 -6.28 -16.11 -19.45
CA GLY A 15 -6.33 -16.26 -18.00
C GLY A 15 -5.04 -15.98 -17.24
N VAL A 16 -3.98 -16.72 -17.48
CA VAL A 16 -2.83 -16.79 -16.55
C VAL A 16 -2.06 -15.47 -16.43
N ALA A 17 -1.76 -14.80 -17.53
CA ALA A 17 -0.97 -13.55 -17.49
C ALA A 17 -1.79 -12.40 -16.89
N PHE A 18 -3.07 -12.32 -17.23
CA PHE A 18 -4.00 -11.34 -16.69
C PHE A 18 -4.16 -11.50 -15.18
N ASP A 19 -4.43 -12.73 -14.72
CA ASP A 19 -4.61 -13.05 -13.31
C ASP A 19 -3.35 -12.76 -12.50
N ARG A 20 -2.17 -13.00 -13.05
CA ARG A 20 -0.89 -12.70 -12.38
C ARG A 20 -0.71 -11.21 -12.12
N VAL A 21 -1.10 -10.35 -13.05
CA VAL A 21 -1.05 -8.89 -12.86
C VAL A 21 -2.03 -8.46 -11.77
N VAL A 22 -3.23 -9.01 -11.76
CA VAL A 22 -4.24 -8.74 -10.73
C VAL A 22 -3.74 -9.17 -9.35
N PHE A 23 -3.23 -10.39 -9.22
CA PHE A 23 -2.70 -10.91 -7.95
C PHE A 23 -1.48 -10.13 -7.46
N PHE A 24 -0.61 -9.73 -8.37
CA PHE A 24 0.52 -8.87 -8.03
C PHE A 24 0.05 -7.52 -7.46
N SER A 25 -0.95 -6.91 -8.08
CA SER A 25 -1.56 -5.67 -7.59
C SER A 25 -2.12 -5.83 -6.18
N ASP A 26 -2.90 -6.89 -5.97
CA ASP A 26 -3.50 -7.19 -4.66
C ASP A 26 -2.44 -7.44 -3.60
N ALA A 27 -1.38 -8.15 -3.94
CA ALA A 27 -0.26 -8.40 -3.03
C ALA A 27 0.46 -7.10 -2.64
N VAL A 28 0.72 -6.20 -3.57
CA VAL A 28 1.35 -4.91 -3.28
C VAL A 28 0.50 -4.06 -2.35
N PHE A 29 -0.81 -3.98 -2.58
CA PHE A 29 -1.74 -3.28 -1.69
C PHE A 29 -1.71 -3.87 -0.27
N ALA A 30 -1.76 -5.19 -0.16
CA ALA A 30 -1.73 -5.86 1.14
C ALA A 30 -0.42 -5.61 1.90
N ILE A 31 0.72 -5.70 1.21
CA ILE A 31 2.04 -5.44 1.80
C ILE A 31 2.17 -3.98 2.22
N ALA A 32 1.76 -3.03 1.39
CA ALA A 32 1.81 -1.61 1.72
C ALA A 32 1.01 -1.29 3.00
N LEU A 33 -0.18 -1.88 3.14
CA LEU A 33 -1.02 -1.71 4.33
C LEU A 33 -0.40 -2.31 5.58
N THR A 34 0.20 -3.50 5.46
CA THR A 34 0.84 -4.17 6.61
C THR A 34 2.11 -3.44 7.05
N LEU A 35 2.90 -2.94 6.11
CA LEU A 35 4.08 -2.11 6.44
C LEU A 35 3.68 -0.79 7.11
N ALA A 36 2.62 -0.15 6.65
CA ALA A 36 2.10 1.05 7.29
C ALA A 36 1.69 0.78 8.75
N ALA A 37 1.12 -0.40 9.05
CA ALA A 37 0.79 -0.80 10.41
C ALA A 37 2.05 -1.03 11.27
N VAL A 38 3.08 -1.68 10.71
CA VAL A 38 4.35 -1.93 11.41
C VAL A 38 5.07 -0.62 11.77
N GLU A 39 4.98 0.40 10.90
CA GLU A 39 5.61 1.70 11.14
C GLU A 39 5.04 2.47 12.35
N ILE A 40 3.84 2.15 12.81
CA ILE A 40 3.26 2.74 14.03
C ILE A 40 4.12 2.38 15.24
N GLY A 41 4.70 1.18 15.24
CA GLY A 41 5.51 0.66 16.35
C GLY A 41 4.70 0.37 17.61
N LEU A 42 5.38 -0.17 18.60
CA LEU A 42 4.79 -0.45 19.90
C LEU A 42 4.74 0.82 20.76
N PRO A 43 3.77 0.94 21.66
CA PRO A 43 3.76 2.02 22.64
C PRO A 43 5.00 1.94 23.53
N GLU A 44 5.68 3.07 23.70
CA GLU A 44 6.80 3.19 24.63
C GLU A 44 6.27 3.65 26.00
N VAL A 45 6.51 2.86 27.02
CA VAL A 45 6.06 3.15 28.37
C VAL A 45 7.19 3.84 29.13
N ASP A 46 7.01 5.12 29.42
CA ASP A 46 7.90 5.86 30.29
C ASP A 46 7.53 5.63 31.76
N GLY A 47 8.49 5.10 32.51
CA GLY A 47 8.32 4.82 33.93
C GLY A 47 8.03 3.35 34.25
N ASP A 48 7.20 3.09 35.29
CA ASP A 48 6.88 1.73 35.71
C ASP A 48 5.93 1.04 34.70
N PRO A 49 6.40 -0.04 34.01
CA PRO A 49 5.58 -0.76 33.04
C PRO A 49 4.30 -1.39 33.64
N ASN A 50 4.22 -1.53 34.96
CA ASN A 50 3.06 -2.07 35.65
C ASN A 50 2.04 -1.00 36.04
N SER A 51 2.35 0.28 35.82
CA SER A 51 1.44 1.37 36.08
C SER A 51 0.37 1.48 34.99
N ALA A 52 -0.91 1.35 35.36
CA ALA A 52 -2.02 1.52 34.43
C ALA A 52 -2.05 2.94 33.81
N GLY A 53 -1.62 3.96 34.56
CA GLY A 53 -1.54 5.33 34.07
C GLY A 53 -0.46 5.51 33.00
N ALA A 54 0.74 4.93 33.21
CA ALA A 54 1.82 4.98 32.23
C ALA A 54 1.46 4.24 30.95
N LEU A 55 0.82 3.06 31.05
CA LEU A 55 0.31 2.31 29.91
C LEU A 55 -0.73 3.10 29.11
N TRP A 56 -1.68 3.72 29.82
CA TRP A 56 -2.72 4.52 29.16
C TRP A 56 -2.14 5.70 28.41
N GLN A 57 -1.17 6.39 28.99
CA GLN A 57 -0.49 7.49 28.35
C GLN A 57 0.28 7.05 27.10
N ALA A 58 1.01 5.95 27.19
CA ALA A 58 1.73 5.36 26.04
C ALA A 58 0.78 5.01 24.89
N VAL A 59 -0.41 4.52 25.17
CA VAL A 59 -1.45 4.26 24.16
C VAL A 59 -1.97 5.58 23.56
N GLN A 60 -2.25 6.57 24.40
CA GLN A 60 -2.71 7.88 23.92
C GLN A 60 -1.70 8.57 23.00
N ASP A 61 -0.42 8.44 23.27
CA ASP A 61 0.65 8.99 22.43
C ASP A 61 0.69 8.36 21.03
N LYS A 62 0.14 7.15 20.87
CA LYS A 62 0.01 6.46 19.57
C LYS A 62 -1.29 6.78 18.82
N VAL A 63 -2.26 7.45 19.46
CA VAL A 63 -3.55 7.77 18.84
C VAL A 63 -3.41 8.57 17.53
N PRO A 64 -2.56 9.59 17.42
CA PRO A 64 -2.39 10.31 16.15
C PRO A 64 -1.87 9.39 15.04
N ALA A 65 -0.91 8.53 15.32
CA ALA A 65 -0.36 7.56 14.35
C ALA A 65 -1.41 6.54 13.92
N LEU A 66 -2.19 6.01 14.88
CA LEU A 66 -3.30 5.10 14.60
C LEU A 66 -4.39 5.76 13.75
N THR A 67 -4.73 7.00 14.05
CA THR A 67 -5.73 7.76 13.26
C THR A 67 -5.24 7.97 11.83
N GLY A 68 -3.99 8.38 11.66
CA GLY A 68 -3.36 8.53 10.35
C GLY A 68 -3.35 7.22 9.55
N PHE A 69 -3.01 6.12 10.22
CA PHE A 69 -3.06 4.78 9.63
C PHE A 69 -4.47 4.41 9.16
N LEU A 70 -5.48 4.60 10.01
CA LEU A 70 -6.88 4.28 9.67
C LEU A 70 -7.36 5.09 8.46
N VAL A 71 -7.03 6.38 8.41
CA VAL A 71 -7.37 7.22 7.25
C VAL A 71 -6.69 6.71 5.99
N ALA A 72 -5.40 6.43 6.06
CA ALA A 72 -4.64 5.88 4.94
C ALA A 72 -5.18 4.50 4.50
N PHE A 73 -5.50 3.64 5.48
CA PHE A 73 -6.09 2.32 5.22
C PHE A 73 -7.42 2.42 4.45
N ILE A 74 -8.31 3.31 4.90
CA ILE A 74 -9.61 3.53 4.26
C ILE A 74 -9.41 4.03 2.82
N TRP A 75 -8.51 5.00 2.60
CA TRP A 75 -8.20 5.51 1.27
C TRP A 75 -7.66 4.41 0.35
N VAL A 76 -6.70 3.65 0.81
CA VAL A 76 -6.12 2.54 0.03
C VAL A 76 -7.18 1.48 -0.27
N ALA A 77 -8.05 1.15 0.70
CA ALA A 77 -9.14 0.20 0.50
C ALA A 77 -10.15 0.68 -0.55
N ILE A 78 -10.48 1.98 -0.56
CA ILE A 78 -11.35 2.58 -1.58
C ILE A 78 -10.69 2.49 -2.95
N TYR A 79 -9.40 2.83 -3.06
CA TYR A 79 -8.64 2.72 -4.30
C TYR A 79 -8.55 1.28 -4.80
N TRP A 80 -8.26 0.35 -3.90
CA TRP A 80 -8.24 -1.07 -4.24
C TRP A 80 -9.59 -1.54 -4.79
N ARG A 81 -10.67 -1.18 -4.10
CA ARG A 81 -12.04 -1.53 -4.54
C ARG A 81 -12.37 -0.95 -5.92
N ALA A 82 -12.01 0.30 -6.16
CA ALA A 82 -12.22 0.96 -7.44
C ALA A 82 -11.38 0.29 -8.55
N ASN A 83 -10.12 0.03 -8.28
CA ASN A 83 -9.22 -0.67 -9.19
C ASN A 83 -9.72 -2.10 -9.49
N HIS A 84 -10.14 -2.83 -8.48
CA HIS A 84 -10.68 -4.18 -8.63
C HIS A 84 -11.93 -4.19 -9.53
N ARG A 85 -12.86 -3.27 -9.31
CA ARG A 85 -14.05 -3.13 -10.17
C ARG A 85 -13.67 -2.77 -11.61
N PHE A 86 -12.74 -1.86 -11.79
CA PHE A 86 -12.25 -1.47 -13.10
C PHE A 86 -11.64 -2.65 -13.85
N VAL A 87 -10.77 -3.40 -13.19
CA VAL A 87 -10.13 -4.60 -13.74
C VAL A 87 -11.15 -5.65 -14.18
N LEU A 88 -12.23 -5.83 -13.43
CA LEU A 88 -13.30 -6.77 -13.80
C LEU A 88 -14.03 -6.38 -15.10
N THR A 89 -14.01 -5.10 -15.48
CA THR A 89 -14.62 -4.61 -16.72
C THR A 89 -13.70 -4.74 -17.93
N LEU A 90 -12.41 -4.99 -17.71
CA LEU A 90 -11.43 -5.11 -18.79
C LEU A 90 -11.54 -6.46 -19.49
N ARG A 91 -11.49 -6.42 -20.83
CA ARG A 91 -11.37 -7.62 -21.68
C ARG A 91 -9.96 -8.16 -21.76
N GLY A 92 -8.99 -7.34 -21.35
CA GLY A 92 -7.58 -7.66 -21.36
C GLY A 92 -6.75 -6.44 -20.99
N MET A 93 -5.45 -6.64 -20.87
CA MET A 93 -4.49 -5.59 -20.54
C MET A 93 -3.45 -5.49 -21.64
N ASP A 94 -3.10 -4.27 -22.03
CA ASP A 94 -1.94 -4.05 -22.88
C ASP A 94 -0.68 -3.77 -22.02
N SER A 95 0.47 -3.87 -22.66
CA SER A 95 1.76 -3.66 -21.96
C SER A 95 1.89 -2.25 -21.35
N ARG A 96 1.24 -1.26 -21.93
CA ARG A 96 1.23 0.11 -21.39
C ARG A 96 0.44 0.20 -20.10
N TYR A 97 -0.71 -0.47 -20.05
CA TYR A 97 -1.51 -0.54 -18.84
C TYR A 97 -0.76 -1.27 -17.72
N VAL A 98 -0.12 -2.40 -18.03
CA VAL A 98 0.69 -3.15 -17.08
C VAL A 98 1.83 -2.29 -16.54
N PHE A 99 2.56 -1.59 -17.41
CA PHE A 99 3.65 -0.69 -16.99
C PHE A 99 3.14 0.44 -16.09
N ALA A 100 2.06 1.12 -16.49
CA ALA A 100 1.46 2.18 -15.70
C ALA A 100 0.99 1.67 -14.32
N THR A 101 0.44 0.46 -14.27
CA THR A 101 0.03 -0.21 -13.03
C THR A 101 1.24 -0.48 -12.13
N ILE A 102 2.35 -0.98 -12.67
CA ILE A 102 3.58 -1.22 -11.90
C ILE A 102 4.11 0.09 -11.30
N VAL A 103 4.16 1.16 -12.07
CA VAL A 103 4.59 2.49 -11.56
C VAL A 103 3.66 2.98 -10.46
N TYR A 104 2.36 2.86 -10.65
CA TYR A 104 1.36 3.22 -9.65
C TYR A 104 1.52 2.43 -8.35
N LEU A 105 1.73 1.10 -8.46
CA LEU A 105 1.96 0.24 -7.30
C LEU A 105 3.27 0.56 -6.58
N ALA A 106 4.31 0.95 -7.32
CA ALA A 106 5.56 1.43 -6.72
C ALA A 106 5.33 2.69 -5.87
N LEU A 107 4.50 3.61 -6.35
CA LEU A 107 4.11 4.81 -5.59
C LEU A 107 3.30 4.45 -4.33
N ILE A 108 2.38 3.49 -4.44
CA ILE A 108 1.62 2.96 -3.29
C ILE A 108 2.57 2.35 -2.25
N ALA A 109 3.56 1.57 -2.69
CA ALA A 109 4.53 0.95 -1.80
C ALA A 109 5.41 1.96 -1.04
N LEU A 110 5.57 3.17 -1.59
CA LEU A 110 6.30 4.26 -0.92
C LEU A 110 5.46 5.00 0.15
N LEU A 111 4.13 4.83 0.17
CA LEU A 111 3.27 5.49 1.15
C LEU A 111 3.64 5.21 2.62
N PRO A 112 4.09 4.00 3.01
CA PRO A 112 4.52 3.74 4.38
C PRO A 112 5.77 4.49 4.82
N VAL A 113 6.50 5.16 3.90
CA VAL A 113 7.68 5.95 4.29
C VAL A 113 7.22 7.14 5.14
N PRO A 114 7.61 7.21 6.43
CA PRO A 114 7.15 8.28 7.30
C PRO A 114 7.67 9.64 6.85
N ALA A 115 6.81 10.64 6.83
CA ALA A 115 7.19 12.04 6.56
C ALA A 115 8.27 12.54 7.52
N GLU A 116 8.31 12.02 8.73
CA GLU A 116 9.32 12.31 9.74
C GLU A 116 10.74 11.92 9.30
N LYS A 117 10.91 10.77 8.64
CA LYS A 117 12.20 10.35 8.08
C LYS A 117 12.65 11.26 6.94
N ILE A 118 11.72 11.74 6.13
CA ILE A 118 12.00 12.69 5.06
C ILE A 118 12.38 14.05 5.66
N GLY A 119 11.70 14.52 6.70
CA GLY A 119 12.00 15.76 7.41
C GLY A 119 13.40 15.76 8.05
N ARG A 120 13.85 14.64 8.61
CA ARG A 120 15.20 14.51 9.20
C ARG A 120 16.34 14.60 8.19
N ALA A 121 16.10 14.31 6.94
CA ALA A 121 17.12 14.43 5.89
C ALA A 121 17.46 15.89 5.56
N HIS A 122 16.66 16.84 6.00
CA HIS A 122 16.83 18.28 5.77
C HIS A 122 17.42 19.07 6.95
N VAL A 123 17.71 18.38 8.04
CA VAL A 123 18.28 19.03 9.25
C VAL A 123 19.80 18.91 9.26
#